data_58eea537e42ec7164e44ff346fd6d042
#
_entry.id   58eea537e42ec7164e44ff346fd6d042
#
_cell.length_a   1.000
_cell.length_b   1.000
_cell.length_c   1.000
_cell.angle_alpha   90.00
_cell.angle_beta   90.00
_cell.angle_gamma   90.00
#
_symmetry.space_group_name_H-M   'P 1'
#
loop_
_entity.id
_entity.type
_entity.pdbx_description
1 polymer ?
#
loop_
_entity_poly.entity_id
_entity_poly.type
_entity_poly.pdbx_seq_one_letter_code
_entity_poly.pdbx_strand_id
1 'polypeptide(L)'
;MENKKVLLGMSGGVDSSVSALLLKKEGYEPLGITLELFAGSSCCNINTYIDAKNVCKTIGIPHFTYNCKEQFKDYVINDFIDCYANCRTPNPCIECNKYMKFGIMWEKAKELGCNYIATGHYAKTEYSEKYGRWVLKKSQAGKKDQSYVLWNIPKELIEHVVFPLADFTDKEQIREIARENDLKVANKPDSEDICFVPDGNYKKFLETNSNIKPKRGNIVNSKGEILGKHTGLYNYTIGQRKGLGISYKVPLFVLGFNKAKNEVIVGEEKELYKKEITVTDINLLLVDKIEEPMGVDVKTRYSSKVAKAKIEQDGENIKVTFDEPQRAITPGQSAVFYVGDIVLGGGKIKC
;
A
#
# COMPACT_ATOMS: atom_id res chain seq x y z
N MET A 1 -22.05 5.53 28.70
CA MET A 1 -20.71 4.97 28.41
C MET A 1 -20.59 4.89 26.90
N GLU A 2 -19.48 5.40 26.37
CA GLU A 2 -19.22 5.32 24.93
C GLU A 2 -19.07 3.86 24.51
N ASN A 3 -19.72 3.46 23.44
CA ASN A 3 -19.63 2.09 22.93
C ASN A 3 -18.23 1.89 22.30
N LYS A 4 -17.33 1.22 23.02
CA LYS A 4 -15.95 0.93 22.60
C LYS A 4 -15.79 -0.38 21.84
N LYS A 5 -16.86 -0.88 21.20
CA LYS A 5 -16.76 -2.05 20.32
C LYS A 5 -15.91 -1.73 19.09
N VAL A 6 -14.93 -2.58 18.80
CA VAL A 6 -13.99 -2.42 17.69
C VAL A 6 -13.88 -3.72 16.90
N LEU A 7 -14.04 -3.65 15.58
CA LEU A 7 -13.77 -4.78 14.69
C LEU A 7 -12.29 -4.75 14.26
N LEU A 8 -11.53 -5.76 14.66
CA LEU A 8 -10.10 -5.87 14.40
C LEU A 8 -9.81 -6.86 13.27
N GLY A 9 -9.12 -6.40 12.24
CA GLY A 9 -8.61 -7.27 11.17
C GLY A 9 -7.51 -8.21 11.68
N MET A 10 -7.79 -9.51 11.68
CA MET A 10 -6.90 -10.58 12.16
C MET A 10 -6.26 -11.30 10.98
N SER A 11 -4.95 -11.09 10.77
CA SER A 11 -4.18 -11.73 9.70
C SER A 11 -3.44 -13.01 10.13
N GLY A 12 -3.57 -13.43 11.39
CA GLY A 12 -2.78 -14.53 11.95
C GLY A 12 -1.28 -14.23 12.06
N GLY A 13 -0.88 -12.98 11.95
CA GLY A 13 0.48 -12.48 12.19
C GLY A 13 0.61 -11.86 13.57
N VAL A 14 1.85 -11.61 14.03
CA VAL A 14 2.14 -11.07 15.36
C VAL A 14 1.52 -9.67 15.57
N ASP A 15 1.54 -8.81 14.55
CA ASP A 15 1.06 -7.42 14.66
C ASP A 15 -0.43 -7.36 14.99
N SER A 16 -1.27 -8.07 14.24
CA SER A 16 -2.72 -8.12 14.51
C SER A 16 -3.05 -8.79 15.85
N SER A 17 -2.23 -9.76 16.25
CA SER A 17 -2.43 -10.50 17.50
C SER A 17 -2.12 -9.62 18.72
N VAL A 18 -1.03 -8.87 18.69
CA VAL A 18 -0.69 -7.91 19.75
C VAL A 18 -1.67 -6.74 19.75
N SER A 19 -2.13 -6.28 18.58
CA SER A 19 -3.19 -5.27 18.50
C SER A 19 -4.45 -5.68 19.27
N ALA A 20 -4.84 -6.96 19.22
CA ALA A 20 -5.98 -7.46 19.97
C ALA A 20 -5.79 -7.35 21.51
N LEU A 21 -4.59 -7.67 21.99
CA LEU A 21 -4.24 -7.53 23.41
C LEU A 21 -4.24 -6.07 23.86
N LEU A 22 -3.65 -5.18 23.07
CA LEU A 22 -3.55 -3.76 23.39
C LEU A 22 -4.93 -3.11 23.45
N LEU A 23 -5.79 -3.38 22.45
CA LEU A 23 -7.17 -2.87 22.44
C LEU A 23 -7.93 -3.29 23.70
N LYS A 24 -7.83 -4.58 24.09
CA LYS A 24 -8.48 -5.07 25.31
C LYS A 24 -7.93 -4.38 26.56
N LYS A 25 -6.61 -4.17 26.63
CA LYS A 25 -5.94 -3.46 27.73
C LYS A 25 -6.36 -1.99 27.83
N GLU A 26 -6.66 -1.34 26.70
CA GLU A 26 -7.14 0.04 26.61
C GLU A 26 -8.66 0.17 26.83
N GLY A 27 -9.33 -0.95 27.15
CA GLY A 27 -10.74 -0.98 27.51
C GLY A 27 -11.69 -0.97 26.29
N TYR A 28 -11.20 -1.34 25.10
CA TYR A 28 -12.05 -1.67 23.98
C TYR A 28 -12.65 -3.09 24.12
N GLU A 29 -13.73 -3.32 23.39
CA GLU A 29 -14.34 -4.65 23.20
C GLU A 29 -14.01 -5.18 21.79
N PRO A 30 -12.82 -5.79 21.58
CA PRO A 30 -12.42 -6.21 20.25
C PRO A 30 -13.15 -7.49 19.79
N LEU A 31 -13.61 -7.44 18.54
CA LEU A 31 -14.10 -8.58 17.77
C LEU A 31 -13.11 -8.82 16.62
N GLY A 32 -12.54 -10.03 16.54
CA GLY A 32 -11.61 -10.39 15.47
C GLY A 32 -12.36 -10.77 14.18
N ILE A 33 -11.89 -10.25 13.04
CA ILE A 33 -12.37 -10.69 11.72
C ILE A 33 -11.20 -11.07 10.82
N THR A 34 -11.30 -12.23 10.17
CA THR A 34 -10.39 -12.62 9.09
C THR A 34 -11.15 -12.56 7.76
N LEU A 35 -10.63 -11.74 6.83
CA LEU A 35 -11.16 -11.65 5.47
C LEU A 35 -10.54 -12.74 4.60
N GLU A 36 -11.36 -13.60 3.99
CA GLU A 36 -10.90 -14.54 2.97
C GLU A 36 -10.79 -13.83 1.63
N LEU A 37 -9.56 -13.48 1.23
CA LEU A 37 -9.28 -12.63 0.07
C LEU A 37 -9.01 -13.42 -1.21
N PHE A 38 -8.12 -14.41 -1.16
CA PHE A 38 -7.71 -15.18 -2.33
C PHE A 38 -7.23 -16.57 -1.94
N ALA A 39 -7.67 -17.60 -2.67
CA ALA A 39 -7.25 -18.96 -2.41
C ALA A 39 -5.73 -19.12 -2.68
N GLY A 40 -4.98 -19.60 -1.71
CA GLY A 40 -3.52 -19.79 -1.81
C GLY A 40 -2.69 -18.53 -1.51
N SER A 41 -3.31 -17.43 -1.07
CA SER A 41 -2.55 -16.26 -0.62
C SER A 41 -1.80 -16.51 0.68
N SER A 42 -0.69 -15.80 0.88
CA SER A 42 0.12 -15.91 2.12
C SER A 42 -0.66 -15.46 3.37
N CYS A 43 -1.60 -14.51 3.24
CA CYS A 43 -2.43 -14.02 4.34
C CYS A 43 -3.77 -14.76 4.49
N CYS A 44 -4.11 -15.70 3.61
CA CYS A 44 -5.39 -16.43 3.64
C CYS A 44 -5.20 -17.94 3.44
N ASN A 45 -4.06 -18.50 3.85
CA ASN A 45 -3.91 -19.94 3.91
C ASN A 45 -4.57 -20.49 5.18
N ILE A 46 -4.86 -21.79 5.20
CA ILE A 46 -5.58 -22.44 6.30
C ILE A 46 -4.87 -22.26 7.66
N ASN A 47 -3.55 -22.24 7.65
CA ASN A 47 -2.75 -22.04 8.87
C ASN A 47 -2.91 -20.64 9.43
N THR A 48 -2.91 -19.62 8.57
CA THR A 48 -3.09 -18.21 8.96
C THR A 48 -4.47 -18.00 9.62
N TYR A 49 -5.49 -18.63 9.06
CA TYR A 49 -6.83 -18.63 9.61
C TYR A 49 -6.91 -19.33 10.98
N ILE A 50 -6.28 -20.50 11.10
CA ILE A 50 -6.21 -21.25 12.37
C ILE A 50 -5.45 -20.44 13.42
N ASP A 51 -4.36 -19.79 13.05
CA ASP A 51 -3.56 -18.94 13.94
C ASP A 51 -4.40 -17.77 14.46
N ALA A 52 -5.11 -17.05 13.58
CA ALA A 52 -5.99 -15.95 13.97
C ALA A 52 -7.09 -16.41 14.98
N LYS A 53 -7.73 -17.53 14.67
CA LYS A 53 -8.76 -18.13 15.54
C LYS A 53 -8.20 -18.55 16.89
N ASN A 54 -7.03 -19.18 16.92
CA ASN A 54 -6.38 -19.63 18.15
C ASN A 54 -5.95 -18.43 19.02
N VAL A 55 -5.39 -17.39 18.41
CA VAL A 55 -5.05 -16.15 19.11
C VAL A 55 -6.29 -15.51 19.74
N CYS A 56 -7.37 -15.36 18.97
CA CYS A 56 -8.62 -14.82 19.50
C CYS A 56 -9.15 -15.64 20.67
N LYS A 57 -9.06 -16.98 20.58
CA LYS A 57 -9.44 -17.89 21.68
C LYS A 57 -8.56 -17.69 22.91
N THR A 58 -7.24 -17.57 22.76
CA THR A 58 -6.29 -17.34 23.86
C THR A 58 -6.58 -16.01 24.55
N ILE A 59 -6.85 -14.94 23.78
CA ILE A 59 -7.15 -13.60 24.32
C ILE A 59 -8.57 -13.53 24.91
N GLY A 60 -9.45 -14.46 24.55
CA GLY A 60 -10.86 -14.48 24.97
C GLY A 60 -11.70 -13.41 24.25
N ILE A 61 -11.57 -13.31 22.92
CA ILE A 61 -12.39 -12.45 22.07
C ILE A 61 -13.10 -13.26 20.99
N PRO A 62 -14.29 -12.84 20.54
CA PRO A 62 -14.97 -13.48 19.41
C PRO A 62 -14.16 -13.38 18.12
N HIS A 63 -14.30 -14.37 17.23
CA HIS A 63 -13.65 -14.38 15.92
C HIS A 63 -14.62 -14.76 14.83
N PHE A 64 -14.64 -13.97 13.75
CA PHE A 64 -15.48 -14.16 12.58
C PHE A 64 -14.61 -14.33 11.32
N THR A 65 -15.17 -14.98 10.32
CA THR A 65 -14.58 -15.07 8.99
C THR A 65 -15.57 -14.52 7.98
N TYR A 66 -15.07 -13.75 7.03
CA TYR A 66 -15.89 -13.22 5.96
C TYR A 66 -15.27 -13.51 4.61
N ASN A 67 -16.02 -14.18 3.73
CA ASN A 67 -15.58 -14.47 2.37
C ASN A 67 -15.82 -13.24 1.49
N CYS A 68 -14.73 -12.66 0.98
CA CYS A 68 -14.76 -11.52 0.08
C CYS A 68 -13.82 -11.73 -1.13
N LYS A 69 -13.69 -12.99 -1.58
CA LYS A 69 -12.82 -13.37 -2.72
C LYS A 69 -13.21 -12.69 -4.01
N GLU A 70 -14.50 -12.55 -4.28
CA GLU A 70 -15.00 -11.88 -5.48
C GLU A 70 -14.66 -10.39 -5.45
N GLN A 71 -14.96 -9.71 -4.35
CA GLN A 71 -14.65 -8.29 -4.20
C GLN A 71 -13.13 -8.03 -4.25
N PHE A 72 -12.33 -8.91 -3.64
CA PHE A 72 -10.87 -8.81 -3.72
C PHE A 72 -10.36 -8.98 -5.16
N LYS A 73 -10.93 -9.92 -5.91
CA LYS A 73 -10.63 -10.09 -7.33
C LYS A 73 -10.97 -8.82 -8.11
N ASP A 74 -12.17 -8.27 -7.90
CA ASP A 74 -12.66 -7.12 -8.67
C ASP A 74 -11.88 -5.84 -8.37
N TYR A 75 -11.64 -5.53 -7.10
CA TYR A 75 -11.01 -4.26 -6.72
C TYR A 75 -9.47 -4.30 -6.67
N VAL A 76 -8.87 -5.46 -6.40
CA VAL A 76 -7.42 -5.54 -6.16
C VAL A 76 -6.71 -6.29 -7.28
N ILE A 77 -7.17 -7.50 -7.64
CA ILE A 77 -6.48 -8.32 -8.65
C ILE A 77 -6.69 -7.74 -10.04
N ASN A 78 -7.91 -7.33 -10.37
CA ASN A 78 -8.20 -6.75 -11.69
C ASN A 78 -7.47 -5.41 -11.89
N ASP A 79 -7.39 -4.52 -10.86
CA ASP A 79 -6.56 -3.30 -10.93
C ASP A 79 -5.08 -3.63 -11.13
N PHE A 80 -4.57 -4.64 -10.41
CA PHE A 80 -3.20 -5.10 -10.56
C PHE A 80 -2.90 -5.56 -11.98
N ILE A 81 -3.79 -6.36 -12.57
CA ILE A 81 -3.67 -6.85 -13.95
C ILE A 81 -3.77 -5.69 -14.95
N ASP A 82 -4.76 -4.80 -14.79
CA ASP A 82 -4.95 -3.63 -15.67
C ASP A 82 -3.74 -2.71 -15.66
N CYS A 83 -3.20 -2.43 -14.51
CA CYS A 83 -1.98 -1.62 -14.38
C CYS A 83 -0.84 -2.19 -15.22
N TYR A 84 -0.52 -3.48 -15.11
CA TYR A 84 0.54 -4.11 -15.90
C TYR A 84 0.21 -4.19 -17.40
N ALA A 85 -1.05 -4.43 -17.76
CA ALA A 85 -1.52 -4.40 -19.15
C ALA A 85 -1.36 -3.01 -19.78
N ASN A 86 -1.32 -1.95 -18.97
CA ASN A 86 -1.14 -0.57 -19.36
C ASN A 86 0.24 0.00 -19.04
N CYS A 87 1.25 -0.85 -18.85
CA CYS A 87 2.63 -0.44 -18.56
C CYS A 87 2.77 0.43 -17.30
N ARG A 88 1.88 0.27 -16.33
CA ARG A 88 1.90 0.90 -15.01
C ARG A 88 2.35 -0.10 -13.95
N THR A 89 2.92 0.38 -12.87
CA THR A 89 3.35 -0.48 -11.74
C THR A 89 2.43 -0.22 -10.56
N PRO A 90 1.51 -1.14 -10.22
CA PRO A 90 0.52 -0.94 -9.15
C PRO A 90 1.14 -1.06 -7.75
N ASN A 91 0.40 -0.58 -6.76
CA ASN A 91 0.57 -0.96 -5.36
C ASN A 91 -0.73 -1.56 -4.83
N PRO A 92 -0.92 -2.89 -4.92
CA PRO A 92 -2.19 -3.53 -4.58
C PRO A 92 -2.56 -3.41 -3.09
N CYS A 93 -1.59 -3.12 -2.20
CA CYS A 93 -1.87 -2.90 -0.78
C CYS A 93 -2.72 -1.65 -0.54
N ILE A 94 -2.58 -0.61 -1.37
CA ILE A 94 -3.38 0.61 -1.27
C ILE A 94 -4.84 0.31 -1.62
N GLU A 95 -5.08 -0.42 -2.72
CA GLU A 95 -6.43 -0.83 -3.12
C GLU A 95 -7.06 -1.79 -2.10
N CYS A 96 -6.27 -2.74 -1.58
CA CYS A 96 -6.71 -3.63 -0.50
C CYS A 96 -7.09 -2.85 0.77
N ASN A 97 -6.29 -1.87 1.17
CA ASN A 97 -6.65 -1.03 2.32
C ASN A 97 -7.95 -0.27 2.05
N LYS A 98 -8.08 0.42 0.90
CA LYS A 98 -9.26 1.20 0.55
C LYS A 98 -10.55 0.36 0.53
N TYR A 99 -10.56 -0.70 -0.25
CA TYR A 99 -11.80 -1.44 -0.53
C TYR A 99 -12.08 -2.57 0.45
N MET A 100 -11.04 -3.27 0.92
CA MET A 100 -11.24 -4.44 1.78
C MET A 100 -11.20 -4.07 3.26
N LYS A 101 -10.06 -3.51 3.76
CA LYS A 101 -9.88 -3.28 5.20
C LYS A 101 -10.64 -2.07 5.72
N PHE A 102 -10.72 -0.99 4.93
CA PHE A 102 -11.41 0.25 5.32
C PHE A 102 -12.71 0.48 4.53
N GLY A 103 -13.07 -0.44 3.63
CA GLY A 103 -14.36 -0.50 2.97
C GLY A 103 -15.22 -1.63 3.55
N ILE A 104 -15.08 -2.84 3.02
CA ILE A 104 -15.92 -4.00 3.39
C ILE A 104 -15.85 -4.31 4.89
N MET A 105 -14.65 -4.26 5.50
CA MET A 105 -14.54 -4.51 6.94
C MET A 105 -15.28 -3.44 7.76
N TRP A 106 -15.32 -2.18 7.31
CA TRP A 106 -16.11 -1.14 7.95
C TRP A 106 -17.61 -1.39 7.86
N GLU A 107 -18.11 -1.82 6.69
CA GLU A 107 -19.51 -2.21 6.56
C GLU A 107 -19.86 -3.34 7.53
N LYS A 108 -18.99 -4.34 7.67
CA LYS A 108 -19.18 -5.42 8.65
C LYS A 108 -19.08 -4.94 10.10
N ALA A 109 -18.24 -3.95 10.38
CA ALA A 109 -18.17 -3.33 11.71
C ALA A 109 -19.52 -2.71 12.09
N LYS A 110 -20.13 -1.96 11.18
CA LYS A 110 -21.47 -1.37 11.40
C LYS A 110 -22.54 -2.43 11.63
N GLU A 111 -22.56 -3.50 10.82
CA GLU A 111 -23.51 -4.62 10.98
C GLU A 111 -23.36 -5.32 12.35
N LEU A 112 -22.16 -5.38 12.90
CA LEU A 112 -21.87 -5.97 14.20
C LEU A 112 -22.02 -4.99 15.38
N GLY A 113 -22.44 -3.76 15.11
CA GLY A 113 -22.60 -2.70 16.11
C GLY A 113 -21.28 -2.19 16.68
N CYS A 114 -20.20 -2.25 15.90
CA CYS A 114 -18.91 -1.69 16.27
C CYS A 114 -18.83 -0.22 15.82
N ASN A 115 -18.33 0.64 16.72
CA ASN A 115 -18.09 2.05 16.40
C ASN A 115 -16.70 2.31 15.83
N TYR A 116 -15.80 1.32 15.91
CA TYR A 116 -14.43 1.43 15.49
C TYR A 116 -13.99 0.23 14.67
N ILE A 117 -13.01 0.45 13.82
CA ILE A 117 -12.21 -0.62 13.18
C ILE A 117 -10.74 -0.45 13.56
N ALA A 118 -10.04 -1.57 13.66
CA ALA A 118 -8.61 -1.58 13.96
C ALA A 118 -7.86 -2.56 13.05
N THR A 119 -6.59 -2.26 12.85
CA THR A 119 -5.66 -3.14 12.13
C THR A 119 -4.27 -3.05 12.76
N GLY A 120 -3.44 -4.06 12.52
CA GLY A 120 -2.04 -4.07 12.94
C GLY A 120 -1.11 -3.21 12.08
N HIS A 121 -1.58 -2.12 11.47
CA HIS A 121 -0.71 -1.20 10.75
C HIS A 121 0.06 -0.28 11.70
N TYR A 122 1.28 0.05 11.31
CA TYR A 122 2.11 1.07 11.94
C TYR A 122 1.76 2.43 11.35
N ALA A 123 0.74 3.06 11.90
CA ALA A 123 0.26 4.40 11.60
C ALA A 123 -0.39 4.97 12.86
N LYS A 124 -0.79 6.22 12.86
CA LYS A 124 -1.48 6.87 13.98
C LYS A 124 -2.68 7.65 13.50
N THR A 125 -3.77 7.61 14.27
CA THR A 125 -4.90 8.52 14.15
C THR A 125 -5.03 9.32 15.42
N GLU A 126 -5.26 10.62 15.32
CA GLU A 126 -5.50 11.50 16.45
C GLU A 126 -6.34 12.69 16.04
N TYR A 127 -7.05 13.32 17.00
CA TYR A 127 -7.70 14.59 16.75
C TYR A 127 -6.69 15.73 16.76
N SER A 128 -6.70 16.54 15.72
CA SER A 128 -5.82 17.71 15.61
C SER A 128 -6.59 18.98 15.88
N GLU A 129 -6.33 19.62 17.00
CA GLU A 129 -6.89 20.94 17.35
C GLU A 129 -6.57 22.00 16.29
N LYS A 130 -5.36 21.94 15.72
CA LYS A 130 -4.91 22.87 14.68
C LYS A 130 -5.79 22.83 13.42
N TYR A 131 -6.27 21.63 13.05
CA TYR A 131 -7.06 21.42 11.82
C TYR A 131 -8.54 21.18 12.11
N GLY A 132 -8.94 21.08 13.38
CA GLY A 132 -10.31 20.85 13.81
C GLY A 132 -10.89 19.51 13.32
N ARG A 133 -10.06 18.49 13.14
CA ARG A 133 -10.46 17.18 12.60
C ARG A 133 -9.53 16.04 13.01
N TRP A 134 -10.02 14.82 12.87
CA TRP A 134 -9.17 13.64 12.96
C TRP A 134 -8.21 13.58 11.80
N VAL A 135 -6.95 13.21 12.06
CA VAL A 135 -5.87 13.14 11.08
C VAL A 135 -5.17 11.79 11.11
N LEU A 136 -4.69 11.36 9.93
CA LEU A 136 -3.79 10.22 9.79
C LEU A 136 -2.35 10.73 9.86
N LYS A 137 -1.52 10.06 10.68
CA LYS A 137 -0.11 10.43 10.88
C LYS A 137 0.81 9.23 10.68
N LYS A 138 2.08 9.54 10.48
CA LYS A 138 3.16 8.55 10.60
C LYS A 138 3.19 7.97 12.01
N SER A 139 3.53 6.70 12.12
CA SER A 139 3.84 6.05 13.39
C SER A 139 5.25 6.41 13.86
N GLN A 140 5.59 6.01 15.08
CA GLN A 140 6.95 6.13 15.61
C GLN A 140 7.88 5.01 15.08
N ALA A 141 7.38 4.05 14.31
CA ALA A 141 8.11 2.90 13.82
C ALA A 141 9.18 3.22 12.73
N GLY A 142 9.41 4.47 12.42
CA GLY A 142 10.45 4.93 11.51
C GLY A 142 10.35 4.28 10.12
N LYS A 143 11.28 3.36 9.80
CA LYS A 143 11.29 2.66 8.49
C LYS A 143 10.09 1.72 8.28
N LYS A 144 9.42 1.31 9.35
CA LYS A 144 8.23 0.44 9.30
C LYS A 144 6.93 1.22 9.25
N ASP A 145 6.97 2.57 9.24
CA ASP A 145 5.78 3.40 9.07
C ASP A 145 5.01 3.01 7.81
N GLN A 146 3.70 2.79 7.97
CA GLN A 146 2.81 2.33 6.91
C GLN A 146 1.78 3.38 6.49
N SER A 147 1.93 4.61 6.94
CA SER A 147 1.03 5.70 6.55
C SER A 147 0.94 5.90 5.03
N TYR A 148 2.02 5.59 4.30
CA TYR A 148 2.06 5.62 2.84
C TYR A 148 1.00 4.75 2.18
N VAL A 149 0.69 3.57 2.69
CA VAL A 149 -0.30 2.67 2.06
C VAL A 149 -1.73 2.93 2.55
N LEU A 150 -1.91 3.93 3.42
CA LEU A 150 -3.19 4.30 4.03
C LEU A 150 -3.75 5.63 3.49
N TRP A 151 -3.06 6.33 2.62
CA TRP A 151 -3.48 7.65 2.12
C TRP A 151 -4.86 7.62 1.45
N ASN A 152 -5.29 6.48 0.92
CA ASN A 152 -6.51 6.34 0.13
C ASN A 152 -7.70 5.77 0.93
N ILE A 153 -7.65 5.82 2.26
CA ILE A 153 -8.82 5.51 3.10
C ILE A 153 -9.83 6.67 3.04
N PRO A 154 -11.15 6.40 3.18
CA PRO A 154 -12.14 7.47 3.24
C PRO A 154 -11.86 8.44 4.39
N LYS A 155 -11.90 9.75 4.10
CA LYS A 155 -11.57 10.80 5.07
C LYS A 155 -12.46 10.75 6.32
N GLU A 156 -13.75 10.52 6.12
CA GLU A 156 -14.76 10.41 7.16
C GLU A 156 -14.57 9.19 8.07
N LEU A 157 -13.79 8.23 7.63
CA LEU A 157 -13.53 7.02 8.41
C LEU A 157 -12.40 7.20 9.45
N ILE A 158 -11.55 8.22 9.31
CA ILE A 158 -10.33 8.36 10.13
C ILE A 158 -10.66 8.40 11.64
N GLU A 159 -11.76 9.04 12.04
CA GLU A 159 -12.20 9.11 13.44
C GLU A 159 -12.62 7.76 14.04
N HIS A 160 -12.97 6.80 13.17
CA HIS A 160 -13.36 5.44 13.56
C HIS A 160 -12.23 4.42 13.47
N VAL A 161 -11.03 4.84 13.09
CA VAL A 161 -9.87 3.95 12.89
C VAL A 161 -8.92 3.99 14.07
N VAL A 162 -8.57 2.82 14.61
CA VAL A 162 -7.59 2.66 15.68
C VAL A 162 -6.40 1.86 15.18
N PHE A 163 -5.20 2.39 15.40
CA PHE A 163 -3.93 1.72 15.11
C PHE A 163 -3.16 1.47 16.42
N PRO A 164 -3.35 0.31 17.07
CA PRO A 164 -2.76 0.05 18.39
C PRO A 164 -1.23 0.04 18.41
N LEU A 165 -0.60 -0.10 17.24
CA LEU A 165 0.86 -0.18 17.11
C LEU A 165 1.53 1.18 16.82
N ALA A 166 0.79 2.29 16.91
CA ALA A 166 1.23 3.64 16.52
C ALA A 166 2.53 4.09 17.21
N ASP A 167 2.65 3.83 18.50
CA ASP A 167 3.70 4.38 19.35
C ASP A 167 4.89 3.41 19.56
N PHE A 168 4.86 2.23 18.93
CA PHE A 168 5.99 1.28 18.98
C PHE A 168 7.07 1.67 17.97
N THR A 169 8.32 1.69 18.44
CA THR A 169 9.50 2.05 17.62
C THR A 169 10.20 0.85 17.02
N ASP A 170 10.05 -0.32 17.65
CA ASP A 170 10.69 -1.56 17.25
C ASP A 170 9.71 -2.74 17.27
N LYS A 171 9.84 -3.61 16.29
CA LYS A 171 9.03 -4.84 16.17
C LYS A 171 9.39 -5.87 17.25
N GLU A 172 10.58 -5.83 17.81
CA GLU A 172 10.95 -6.74 18.87
C GLU A 172 10.09 -6.51 20.13
N GLN A 173 9.74 -5.26 20.43
CA GLN A 173 8.78 -4.93 21.49
C GLN A 173 7.43 -5.66 21.29
N ILE A 174 6.94 -5.69 20.03
CA ILE A 174 5.71 -6.40 19.68
C ILE A 174 5.86 -7.91 19.88
N ARG A 175 7.00 -8.48 19.48
CA ARG A 175 7.30 -9.91 19.67
C ARG A 175 7.44 -10.28 21.14
N GLU A 176 8.01 -9.39 21.95
CA GLU A 176 8.13 -9.54 23.40
C GLU A 176 6.74 -9.61 24.06
N ILE A 177 5.86 -8.65 23.76
CA ILE A 177 4.47 -8.66 24.24
C ILE A 177 3.76 -9.96 23.82
N ALA A 178 3.98 -10.42 22.59
CA ALA A 178 3.39 -11.68 22.14
C ALA A 178 3.89 -12.90 22.91
N ARG A 179 5.19 -12.96 23.25
CA ARG A 179 5.80 -14.04 24.05
C ARG A 179 5.29 -14.03 25.49
N GLU A 180 5.26 -12.86 26.13
CA GLU A 180 4.76 -12.67 27.50
C GLU A 180 3.29 -13.09 27.68
N ASN A 181 2.53 -13.09 26.57
CA ASN A 181 1.11 -13.47 26.56
C ASN A 181 0.86 -14.83 25.87
N ASP A 182 1.87 -15.69 25.76
CA ASP A 182 1.80 -17.05 25.22
C ASP A 182 1.21 -17.13 23.79
N LEU A 183 1.39 -16.08 22.99
CA LEU A 183 0.91 -16.09 21.60
C LEU A 183 1.91 -16.85 20.71
N LYS A 184 1.50 -18.01 20.21
CA LYS A 184 2.33 -18.89 19.35
C LYS A 184 2.85 -18.22 18.08
N VAL A 185 2.27 -17.10 17.68
CA VAL A 185 2.67 -16.31 16.50
C VAL A 185 3.85 -15.36 16.74
N ALA A 186 4.40 -15.29 17.95
CA ALA A 186 5.47 -14.35 18.33
C ALA A 186 6.69 -14.41 17.39
N ASN A 187 7.07 -15.60 16.95
CA ASN A 187 8.25 -15.81 16.08
C ASN A 187 7.91 -15.98 14.60
N LYS A 188 6.65 -15.75 14.20
CA LYS A 188 6.22 -15.87 12.81
C LYS A 188 6.91 -14.78 11.96
N PRO A 189 7.46 -15.13 10.78
CA PRO A 189 8.07 -14.13 9.88
C PRO A 189 7.03 -13.14 9.35
N ASP A 190 7.50 -11.93 9.01
CA ASP A 190 6.67 -10.91 8.38
C ASP A 190 6.30 -11.31 6.95
N SER A 191 5.12 -10.91 6.51
CA SER A 191 4.75 -11.01 5.09
C SER A 191 5.33 -9.79 4.37
N GLU A 192 6.39 -9.99 3.56
CA GLU A 192 7.08 -8.91 2.84
C GLU A 192 6.59 -8.75 1.40
N ASP A 193 6.03 -9.81 0.81
CA ASP A 193 5.59 -9.86 -0.59
C ASP A 193 4.10 -9.54 -0.77
N ILE A 194 3.71 -9.37 -2.04
CA ILE A 194 2.31 -9.25 -2.44
C ILE A 194 1.57 -10.54 -2.03
N CYS A 195 0.58 -10.41 -1.17
CA CYS A 195 -0.05 -11.54 -0.49
C CYS A 195 -0.66 -12.60 -1.43
N PHE A 196 -1.12 -12.22 -2.62
CA PHE A 196 -1.68 -13.14 -3.63
C PHE A 196 -0.65 -13.61 -4.68
N VAL A 197 0.63 -13.23 -4.51
CA VAL A 197 1.78 -13.69 -5.32
C VAL A 197 2.83 -14.31 -4.38
N PRO A 198 2.52 -15.44 -3.74
CA PRO A 198 3.33 -15.96 -2.63
C PRO A 198 4.73 -16.42 -3.02
N ASP A 199 4.95 -16.73 -4.31
CA ASP A 199 6.26 -17.09 -4.86
C ASP A 199 7.06 -15.87 -5.36
N GLY A 200 6.56 -14.64 -5.14
CA GLY A 200 7.16 -13.39 -5.62
C GLY A 200 7.17 -13.23 -7.15
N ASN A 201 6.64 -14.22 -7.89
CA ASN A 201 6.66 -14.24 -9.35
C ASN A 201 5.38 -13.63 -9.95
N TYR A 202 5.26 -12.30 -9.88
CA TYR A 202 4.10 -11.60 -10.44
C TYR A 202 3.92 -11.83 -11.96
N LYS A 203 4.99 -12.10 -12.70
CA LYS A 203 4.92 -12.36 -14.15
C LYS A 203 4.14 -13.64 -14.43
N LYS A 204 4.48 -14.73 -13.74
CA LYS A 204 3.74 -15.99 -13.80
C LYS A 204 2.29 -15.81 -13.35
N PHE A 205 2.07 -15.04 -12.29
CA PHE A 205 0.72 -14.71 -11.81
C PHE A 205 -0.11 -14.03 -12.91
N LEU A 206 0.42 -13.00 -13.58
CA LEU A 206 -0.25 -12.31 -14.68
C LEU A 206 -0.57 -13.25 -15.84
N GLU A 207 0.39 -14.07 -16.27
CA GLU A 207 0.22 -15.02 -17.38
C GLU A 207 -0.82 -16.12 -17.11
N THR A 208 -0.96 -16.51 -15.82
CA THR A 208 -1.88 -17.57 -15.38
C THR A 208 -3.28 -17.03 -15.10
N ASN A 209 -3.39 -15.82 -14.52
CA ASN A 209 -4.66 -15.28 -14.02
C ASN A 209 -5.26 -14.18 -14.91
N SER A 210 -4.69 -13.94 -16.09
CA SER A 210 -5.21 -12.96 -17.04
C SER A 210 -5.01 -13.38 -18.49
N ASN A 211 -5.51 -12.55 -19.42
CA ASN A 211 -5.29 -12.69 -20.84
C ASN A 211 -3.95 -12.10 -21.32
N ILE A 212 -3.10 -11.61 -20.40
CA ILE A 212 -1.77 -11.11 -20.76
C ILE A 212 -0.92 -12.27 -21.23
N LYS A 213 -0.41 -12.15 -22.46
CA LYS A 213 0.49 -13.15 -23.05
C LYS A 213 1.84 -12.50 -23.38
N PRO A 214 2.94 -13.24 -23.26
CA PRO A 214 4.25 -12.77 -23.69
C PRO A 214 4.20 -12.31 -25.15
N LYS A 215 4.51 -11.04 -25.39
CA LYS A 215 4.60 -10.46 -26.74
C LYS A 215 5.98 -9.87 -26.91
N ARG A 216 6.79 -10.49 -27.78
CA ARG A 216 8.14 -10.00 -28.10
C ARG A 216 8.07 -8.63 -28.76
N GLY A 217 9.01 -7.76 -28.40
CA GLY A 217 9.17 -6.42 -28.98
C GLY A 217 10.60 -5.94 -28.89
N ASN A 218 10.81 -4.64 -29.16
CA ASN A 218 12.14 -4.05 -29.18
C ASN A 218 12.49 -3.39 -27.85
N ILE A 219 13.76 -3.44 -27.48
CA ILE A 219 14.35 -2.52 -26.50
C ILE A 219 15.05 -1.44 -27.32
N VAL A 220 14.65 -0.18 -27.11
CA VAL A 220 15.18 0.97 -27.85
C VAL A 220 15.79 2.01 -26.89
N ASN A 221 16.76 2.78 -27.36
CA ASN A 221 17.22 3.94 -26.62
C ASN A 221 16.29 5.15 -26.82
N SER A 222 16.59 6.28 -26.14
CA SER A 222 15.82 7.53 -26.24
C SER A 222 15.80 8.14 -27.66
N LYS A 223 16.70 7.71 -28.55
CA LYS A 223 16.75 8.13 -29.97
C LYS A 223 15.96 7.19 -30.88
N GLY A 224 15.41 6.07 -30.37
CA GLY A 224 14.70 5.06 -31.14
C GLY A 224 15.58 3.98 -31.78
N GLU A 225 16.88 3.94 -31.49
CA GLU A 225 17.80 2.90 -31.97
C GLU A 225 17.53 1.60 -31.23
N ILE A 226 17.42 0.50 -31.98
CA ILE A 226 17.15 -0.85 -31.41
C ILE A 226 18.44 -1.39 -30.79
N LEU A 227 18.39 -1.68 -29.49
CA LEU A 227 19.49 -2.24 -28.71
C LEU A 227 19.30 -3.73 -28.39
N GLY A 228 18.08 -4.26 -28.52
CA GLY A 228 17.77 -5.63 -28.21
C GLY A 228 16.29 -5.98 -28.35
N LYS A 229 15.91 -7.12 -27.78
CA LYS A 229 14.54 -7.63 -27.79
C LYS A 229 14.07 -7.91 -26.36
N HIS A 230 12.78 -7.72 -26.11
CA HIS A 230 12.14 -8.10 -24.86
C HIS A 230 11.06 -9.18 -25.09
N THR A 231 10.63 -9.85 -24.01
CA THR A 231 9.65 -10.94 -24.05
C THR A 231 8.23 -10.50 -23.66
N GLY A 232 8.06 -9.24 -23.23
CA GLY A 232 6.77 -8.66 -22.83
C GLY A 232 7.01 -7.39 -22.02
N LEU A 233 6.23 -6.32 -22.25
CA LEU A 233 6.38 -5.03 -21.56
C LEU A 233 6.22 -5.17 -20.04
N TYR A 234 5.28 -5.99 -19.57
CA TYR A 234 5.01 -6.24 -18.16
C TYR A 234 6.19 -6.86 -17.38
N ASN A 235 7.22 -7.35 -18.09
CA ASN A 235 8.43 -7.91 -17.48
C ASN A 235 9.40 -6.83 -16.96
N TYR A 236 9.12 -5.56 -17.23
CA TYR A 236 10.03 -4.45 -16.95
C TYR A 236 9.34 -3.39 -16.09
N THR A 237 10.15 -2.70 -15.29
CA THR A 237 9.70 -1.60 -14.43
C THR A 237 10.62 -0.41 -14.61
N ILE A 238 10.09 0.82 -14.58
CA ILE A 238 10.89 2.05 -14.69
C ILE A 238 11.96 2.08 -13.58
N GLY A 239 13.20 2.38 -13.98
CA GLY A 239 14.37 2.36 -13.12
C GLY A 239 15.08 1.00 -13.02
N GLN A 240 14.54 -0.06 -13.65
CA GLN A 240 15.18 -1.37 -13.69
C GLN A 240 16.48 -1.30 -14.50
N ARG A 241 17.57 -1.86 -13.92
CA ARG A 241 18.90 -1.97 -14.56
C ARG A 241 19.22 -3.41 -14.94
N LYS A 242 18.95 -4.36 -14.04
CA LYS A 242 19.30 -5.79 -14.25
C LYS A 242 18.26 -6.49 -15.12
N GLY A 243 18.68 -7.53 -15.85
CA GLY A 243 17.79 -8.38 -16.63
C GLY A 243 17.30 -7.76 -17.95
N LEU A 244 17.97 -6.74 -18.48
CA LEU A 244 17.65 -6.13 -19.78
C LEU A 244 18.15 -7.00 -20.96
N GLY A 245 19.17 -7.84 -20.75
CA GLY A 245 19.73 -8.71 -21.80
C GLY A 245 20.41 -7.96 -22.94
N ILE A 246 20.86 -6.73 -22.69
CA ILE A 246 21.57 -5.90 -23.67
C ILE A 246 22.97 -5.57 -23.15
N SER A 247 23.94 -5.50 -24.07
CA SER A 247 25.29 -5.02 -23.78
C SER A 247 25.45 -3.60 -24.35
N TYR A 248 25.91 -2.68 -23.52
CA TYR A 248 26.08 -1.28 -23.90
C TYR A 248 27.29 -0.67 -23.18
N LYS A 249 27.81 0.47 -23.69
CA LYS A 249 29.01 1.14 -23.17
C LYS A 249 28.89 1.60 -21.72
N VAL A 250 27.67 2.00 -21.34
CA VAL A 250 27.32 2.49 -20.01
C VAL A 250 26.10 1.73 -19.46
N PRO A 251 25.88 1.73 -18.14
CA PRO A 251 24.67 1.12 -17.57
C PRO A 251 23.41 1.79 -18.12
N LEU A 252 22.47 0.97 -18.61
CA LEU A 252 21.17 1.44 -19.07
C LEU A 252 20.06 1.05 -18.07
N PHE A 253 19.04 1.89 -18.04
CA PHE A 253 17.88 1.76 -17.17
C PHE A 253 16.60 1.87 -18.00
N VAL A 254 15.54 1.19 -17.59
CA VAL A 254 14.21 1.37 -18.17
C VAL A 254 13.73 2.79 -17.84
N LEU A 255 13.49 3.59 -18.88
CA LEU A 255 12.95 4.95 -18.77
C LEU A 255 11.42 4.97 -18.91
N GLY A 256 10.88 4.05 -19.71
CA GLY A 256 9.45 4.00 -20.00
C GLY A 256 9.11 2.97 -21.06
N PHE A 257 7.89 3.10 -21.58
CA PHE A 257 7.31 2.15 -22.55
C PHE A 257 6.62 2.90 -23.68
N ASN A 258 6.72 2.38 -24.89
CA ASN A 258 5.85 2.73 -25.99
C ASN A 258 4.90 1.54 -26.26
N LYS A 259 3.71 1.57 -25.68
CA LYS A 259 2.73 0.48 -25.80
C LYS A 259 2.29 0.26 -27.25
N ALA A 260 2.10 1.33 -28.02
CA ALA A 260 1.63 1.26 -29.41
C ALA A 260 2.64 0.52 -30.32
N LYS A 261 3.94 0.78 -30.12
CA LYS A 261 5.02 0.13 -30.87
C LYS A 261 5.56 -1.15 -30.20
N ASN A 262 5.04 -1.49 -29.02
CA ASN A 262 5.53 -2.59 -28.19
C ASN A 262 7.04 -2.49 -27.92
N GLU A 263 7.49 -1.34 -27.36
CA GLU A 263 8.88 -1.03 -27.11
C GLU A 263 9.13 -0.72 -25.63
N VAL A 264 10.25 -1.25 -25.11
CA VAL A 264 10.84 -0.81 -23.83
C VAL A 264 11.87 0.26 -24.14
N ILE A 265 11.70 1.46 -23.59
CA ILE A 265 12.63 2.57 -23.77
C ILE A 265 13.66 2.53 -22.65
N VAL A 266 14.95 2.53 -23.01
CA VAL A 266 16.05 2.51 -22.06
C VAL A 266 16.98 3.72 -22.30
N GLY A 267 17.67 4.15 -21.25
CA GLY A 267 18.64 5.25 -21.32
C GLY A 267 19.57 5.29 -20.12
N GLU A 268 20.37 6.33 -20.06
CA GLU A 268 21.33 6.56 -18.97
C GLU A 268 20.62 7.00 -17.69
N GLU A 269 21.28 6.86 -16.54
CA GLU A 269 20.72 7.18 -15.23
C GLU A 269 20.20 8.62 -15.12
N LYS A 270 20.90 9.60 -15.74
CA LYS A 270 20.48 11.01 -15.74
C LYS A 270 19.10 11.25 -16.34
N GLU A 271 18.67 10.38 -17.27
CA GLU A 271 17.37 10.47 -17.95
C GLU A 271 16.19 9.95 -17.07
N LEU A 272 16.49 9.30 -15.94
CA LEU A 272 15.48 8.85 -14.97
C LEU A 272 14.90 9.96 -14.10
N TYR A 273 15.54 11.12 -14.06
CA TYR A 273 15.18 12.19 -13.13
C TYR A 273 14.10 13.09 -13.70
N LYS A 274 13.04 13.32 -12.92
CA LYS A 274 11.94 14.22 -13.24
C LYS A 274 11.75 15.25 -12.15
N LYS A 275 11.53 16.50 -12.53
CA LYS A 275 11.25 17.62 -11.61
C LYS A 275 9.76 17.84 -11.39
N GLU A 276 8.93 17.43 -12.33
CA GLU A 276 7.48 17.62 -12.28
C GLU A 276 6.75 16.31 -12.56
N ILE A 277 5.60 16.14 -11.91
CA ILE A 277 4.65 15.05 -12.17
C ILE A 277 3.23 15.54 -12.04
N THR A 278 2.32 14.86 -12.72
CA THR A 278 0.88 14.97 -12.53
C THR A 278 0.38 13.80 -11.70
N VAL A 279 -0.50 14.10 -10.75
CA VAL A 279 -1.12 13.11 -9.84
C VAL A 279 -2.63 13.16 -10.05
N THR A 280 -3.24 11.98 -10.23
CA THR A 280 -4.67 11.78 -10.47
C THR A 280 -5.30 10.94 -9.35
N ASP A 281 -6.60 10.69 -9.40
CA ASP A 281 -7.32 9.89 -8.40
C ASP A 281 -7.05 10.40 -6.98
N ILE A 282 -7.20 11.71 -6.80
CA ILE A 282 -6.82 12.43 -5.59
C ILE A 282 -7.75 12.08 -4.43
N ASN A 283 -7.15 11.81 -3.25
CA ASN A 283 -7.85 11.76 -1.98
C ASN A 283 -7.10 12.66 -0.97
N LEU A 284 -7.74 13.75 -0.54
CA LEU A 284 -7.20 14.67 0.45
C LEU A 284 -7.82 14.36 1.81
N LEU A 285 -6.98 14.09 2.82
CA LEU A 285 -7.40 13.73 4.18
C LEU A 285 -7.42 14.94 5.11
N LEU A 286 -6.44 15.84 4.94
CA LEU A 286 -6.23 16.96 5.85
C LEU A 286 -7.03 18.21 5.47
N VAL A 287 -7.21 18.45 4.18
CA VAL A 287 -7.93 19.59 3.61
C VAL A 287 -8.98 19.09 2.62
N ASP A 288 -9.93 19.95 2.27
CA ASP A 288 -10.97 19.56 1.31
C ASP A 288 -10.53 19.82 -0.14
N LYS A 289 -9.67 20.81 -0.36
CA LYS A 289 -9.07 21.17 -1.65
C LYS A 289 -7.75 21.93 -1.46
N ILE A 290 -6.94 21.99 -2.50
CA ILE A 290 -5.74 22.82 -2.57
C ILE A 290 -6.16 24.16 -3.20
N GLU A 291 -6.37 25.19 -2.37
CA GLU A 291 -6.80 26.51 -2.85
C GLU A 291 -5.63 27.33 -3.41
N GLU A 292 -4.46 27.21 -2.77
CA GLU A 292 -3.23 27.89 -3.17
C GLU A 292 -2.07 26.90 -3.22
N PRO A 293 -1.05 27.17 -4.04
CA PRO A 293 0.14 26.31 -4.08
C PRO A 293 0.81 26.21 -2.72
N MET A 294 1.04 25.00 -2.23
CA MET A 294 1.61 24.76 -0.90
C MET A 294 2.84 23.84 -0.92
N GLY A 295 3.77 24.11 0.00
CA GLY A 295 4.96 23.29 0.22
C GLY A 295 4.60 22.03 1.04
N VAL A 296 5.04 20.88 0.58
CA VAL A 296 4.77 19.57 1.19
C VAL A 296 6.00 18.65 1.10
N ASP A 297 5.99 17.62 1.92
CA ASP A 297 6.85 16.47 1.76
C ASP A 297 6.14 15.40 0.92
N VAL A 298 6.84 14.80 -0.07
CA VAL A 298 6.26 13.83 -0.99
C VAL A 298 7.02 12.52 -0.98
N LYS A 299 6.30 11.39 -0.88
CA LYS A 299 6.83 10.04 -1.17
C LYS A 299 6.18 9.52 -2.46
N THR A 300 7.01 9.07 -3.40
CA THR A 300 6.57 8.53 -4.70
C THR A 300 6.60 7.01 -4.77
N ARG A 301 7.08 6.34 -3.72
CA ARG A 301 7.05 4.89 -3.49
C ARG A 301 7.11 4.63 -1.99
N TYR A 302 6.68 3.46 -1.55
CA TYR A 302 6.79 3.07 -0.14
C TYR A 302 8.23 3.18 0.39
N SER A 303 9.20 2.68 -0.37
CA SER A 303 10.62 2.69 0.01
C SER A 303 11.38 3.97 -0.37
N SER A 304 10.74 4.95 -1.05
CA SER A 304 11.44 6.19 -1.42
C SER A 304 11.72 7.06 -0.19
N LYS A 305 12.81 7.82 -0.27
CA LYS A 305 13.01 8.94 0.64
C LYS A 305 11.95 10.01 0.42
N VAL A 306 11.67 10.77 1.44
CA VAL A 306 10.83 11.96 1.37
C VAL A 306 11.54 13.03 0.54
N ALA A 307 10.82 13.69 -0.38
CA ALA A 307 11.30 14.79 -1.18
C ALA A 307 10.45 16.05 -0.93
N LYS A 308 11.08 17.20 -0.82
CA LYS A 308 10.40 18.50 -0.77
C LYS A 308 9.82 18.84 -2.12
N ALA A 309 8.58 19.33 -2.13
CA ALA A 309 7.89 19.72 -3.35
C ALA A 309 6.85 20.80 -3.06
N LYS A 310 6.43 21.47 -4.12
CA LYS A 310 5.26 22.33 -4.16
C LYS A 310 4.15 21.58 -4.89
N ILE A 311 2.95 21.61 -4.34
CA ILE A 311 1.75 21.07 -4.99
C ILE A 311 0.79 22.20 -5.32
N GLU A 312 0.10 22.06 -6.45
CA GLU A 312 -0.94 23.00 -6.90
C GLU A 312 -2.07 22.25 -7.61
N GLN A 313 -3.30 22.76 -7.47
CA GLN A 313 -4.45 22.20 -8.17
C GLN A 313 -4.35 22.46 -9.67
N ASP A 314 -4.58 21.42 -10.48
CA ASP A 314 -4.59 21.48 -11.95
C ASP A 314 -5.84 20.74 -12.46
N GLY A 315 -6.96 21.45 -12.52
CA GLY A 315 -8.27 20.85 -12.78
C GLY A 315 -8.63 19.82 -11.70
N GLU A 316 -8.88 18.57 -12.10
CA GLU A 316 -9.13 17.43 -11.20
C GLU A 316 -7.84 16.77 -10.69
N ASN A 317 -6.68 17.20 -11.20
CA ASN A 317 -5.38 16.64 -10.88
C ASN A 317 -4.61 17.57 -9.91
N ILE A 318 -3.50 17.06 -9.39
CA ILE A 318 -2.52 17.88 -8.69
C ILE A 318 -1.21 17.84 -9.47
N LYS A 319 -0.68 19.02 -9.79
CA LYS A 319 0.69 19.19 -10.26
C LYS A 319 1.63 19.20 -9.07
N VAL A 320 2.69 18.41 -9.14
CA VAL A 320 3.76 18.36 -8.13
C VAL A 320 5.06 18.80 -8.77
N THR A 321 5.67 19.85 -8.22
CA THR A 321 6.98 20.34 -8.63
C THR A 321 7.99 20.12 -7.49
N PHE A 322 8.93 19.21 -7.68
CA PHE A 322 9.95 18.88 -6.67
C PHE A 322 11.02 19.97 -6.61
N ASP A 323 11.55 20.25 -5.43
CA ASP A 323 12.70 21.14 -5.27
C ASP A 323 13.92 20.59 -6.02
N GLU A 324 14.16 19.27 -5.86
CA GLU A 324 15.20 18.52 -6.57
C GLU A 324 14.59 17.40 -7.42
N PRO A 325 15.10 17.18 -8.66
CA PRO A 325 14.57 16.12 -9.52
C PRO A 325 14.59 14.74 -8.85
N GLN A 326 13.51 14.00 -8.98
CA GLN A 326 13.33 12.68 -8.35
C GLN A 326 13.56 11.55 -9.35
N ARG A 327 14.29 10.51 -8.88
CA ARG A 327 14.70 9.37 -9.69
C ARG A 327 13.57 8.37 -9.90
N ALA A 328 13.41 7.90 -11.14
CA ALA A 328 12.60 6.75 -11.51
C ALA A 328 11.15 6.82 -10.99
N ILE A 329 10.52 7.98 -11.13
CA ILE A 329 9.11 8.14 -10.84
C ILE A 329 8.30 7.23 -11.76
N THR A 330 7.41 6.44 -11.19
CA THR A 330 6.77 5.33 -11.88
C THR A 330 5.25 5.49 -11.89
N PRO A 331 4.63 5.54 -13.08
CA PRO A 331 3.18 5.58 -13.21
C PRO A 331 2.49 4.36 -12.59
N GLY A 332 1.34 4.60 -11.96
CA GLY A 332 0.60 3.59 -11.20
C GLY A 332 1.03 3.47 -9.73
N GLN A 333 2.22 3.98 -9.37
CA GLN A 333 2.56 4.20 -7.96
C GLN A 333 1.84 5.44 -7.44
N SER A 334 1.78 5.60 -6.11
CA SER A 334 1.18 6.78 -5.49
C SER A 334 2.21 7.85 -5.18
N ALA A 335 1.80 9.11 -5.31
CA ALA A 335 2.43 10.25 -4.67
C ALA A 335 1.64 10.56 -3.39
N VAL A 336 2.26 10.40 -2.23
CA VAL A 336 1.64 10.67 -0.93
C VAL A 336 2.25 11.94 -0.34
N PHE A 337 1.39 12.87 0.04
CA PHE A 337 1.74 14.19 0.51
C PHE A 337 1.68 14.26 2.04
N TYR A 338 2.66 14.90 2.64
CA TYR A 338 2.77 15.07 4.08
C TYR A 338 3.00 16.53 4.47
N VAL A 339 2.41 16.92 5.58
CA VAL A 339 2.73 18.17 6.29
C VAL A 339 3.29 17.77 7.65
N GLY A 340 4.62 17.78 7.77
CA GLY A 340 5.31 17.17 8.90
C GLY A 340 5.05 15.66 8.96
N ASP A 341 4.43 15.19 10.05
CA ASP A 341 4.06 13.77 10.21
C ASP A 341 2.62 13.46 9.75
N ILE A 342 1.83 14.47 9.42
CA ILE A 342 0.44 14.30 9.02
C ILE A 342 0.36 13.98 7.54
N VAL A 343 -0.45 12.98 7.18
CA VAL A 343 -0.79 12.67 5.79
C VAL A 343 -1.80 13.70 5.29
N LEU A 344 -1.37 14.57 4.38
CA LEU A 344 -2.24 15.52 3.71
C LEU A 344 -3.23 14.79 2.78
N GLY A 345 -2.76 13.76 2.13
CA GLY A 345 -3.47 12.98 1.13
C GLY A 345 -2.50 12.38 0.11
N GLY A 346 -3.02 12.06 -1.05
CA GLY A 346 -2.23 11.53 -2.14
C GLY A 346 -3.02 11.31 -3.40
N GLY A 347 -2.41 10.63 -4.37
CA GLY A 347 -3.05 10.22 -5.61
C GLY A 347 -2.16 9.29 -6.43
N LYS A 348 -2.66 8.81 -7.56
CA LYS A 348 -1.91 7.96 -8.50
C LYS A 348 -1.06 8.81 -9.44
N ILE A 349 0.22 8.44 -9.58
CA ILE A 349 1.15 9.10 -10.51
C ILE A 349 0.71 8.79 -11.95
N LYS A 350 0.46 9.84 -12.71
CA LYS A 350 0.17 9.78 -14.15
C LYS A 350 1.48 9.94 -14.96
N CYS A 351 1.52 9.35 -16.14
CA CYS A 351 2.62 9.54 -17.11
C CYS A 351 2.58 10.90 -17.77
#